data_fc04837a21da7b7e835c44c0b5e52039
#
_entry.id   fc04837a21da7b7e835c44c0b5e52039
#
_cell.length_a   1.000
_cell.length_b   1.000
_cell.length_c   1.000
_cell.angle_alpha   90.00
_cell.angle_beta   90.00
_cell.angle_gamma   90.00
#
_symmetry.space_group_name_H-M   'P 1'
#
loop_
_entity.id
_entity.type
_entity.pdbx_description
1 polymer ?
#
loop_
_entity_poly.entity_id
_entity_poly.type
_entity_poly.pdbx_seq_one_letter_code
_entity_poly.pdbx_strand_id
1 'polypeptide(L)'
;MKVLRIDHVVLTVADIERTLAFYERVLGMTAVSFGEGRRALSFGDQKLNLHQAGREFEPKALRPTPGAIDLCLVTDVPLDRVAAHLRSQSVAVAHGPVDKVGARGPLRSLYFRDPDGNLIEVSNEVGE
;
A
#
# COMPACT_ATOMS: atom_id res chain seq x y z
N MET A 1 -25.70 -12.71 0.68
CA MET A 1 -24.32 -12.85 0.18
C MET A 1 -23.36 -12.71 1.35
N LYS A 2 -22.26 -13.45 1.35
CA LYS A 2 -21.23 -13.36 2.38
C LYS A 2 -19.89 -13.00 1.74
N VAL A 3 -19.38 -11.81 2.06
CA VAL A 3 -18.05 -11.38 1.60
C VAL A 3 -16.99 -11.98 2.51
N LEU A 4 -15.96 -12.64 1.95
CA LEU A 4 -14.92 -13.34 2.70
C LEU A 4 -13.70 -12.48 2.98
N ARG A 5 -13.22 -11.75 1.97
CA ARG A 5 -11.98 -10.96 2.08
C ARG A 5 -11.87 -10.00 0.89
N ILE A 6 -10.88 -9.12 0.97
CA ILE A 6 -10.44 -8.33 -0.18
C ILE A 6 -9.43 -9.17 -0.97
N ASP A 7 -9.58 -9.24 -2.29
CA ASP A 7 -8.63 -9.90 -3.19
C ASP A 7 -7.55 -8.92 -3.64
N HIS A 8 -7.99 -7.80 -4.21
CA HIS A 8 -7.09 -6.73 -4.65
C HIS A 8 -7.81 -5.39 -4.63
N VAL A 9 -7.02 -4.34 -4.64
CA VAL A 9 -7.46 -2.95 -4.80
C VAL A 9 -6.72 -2.38 -5.99
N VAL A 10 -7.33 -1.47 -6.73
CA VAL A 10 -6.70 -0.80 -7.87
C VAL A 10 -6.28 0.60 -7.45
N LEU A 11 -5.00 0.91 -7.65
CA LEU A 11 -4.47 2.26 -7.51
C LEU A 11 -4.26 2.86 -8.91
N THR A 12 -4.79 4.05 -9.12
CA THR A 12 -4.42 4.86 -10.27
C THR A 12 -3.21 5.70 -9.89
N VAL A 13 -2.16 5.63 -10.69
CA VAL A 13 -0.86 6.25 -10.36
C VAL A 13 -0.38 7.13 -11.49
N ALA A 14 0.41 8.15 -11.16
CA ALA A 14 0.96 9.05 -12.15
C ALA A 14 2.04 8.39 -13.01
N ASP A 15 2.79 7.44 -12.44
CA ASP A 15 3.89 6.75 -13.12
C ASP A 15 4.02 5.33 -12.56
N ILE A 16 3.64 4.33 -13.34
CA ILE A 16 3.66 2.92 -12.89
C ILE A 16 5.07 2.48 -12.49
N GLU A 17 6.09 2.78 -13.29
CA GLU A 17 7.44 2.30 -13.00
C GLU A 17 8.00 2.91 -11.71
N ARG A 18 7.73 4.19 -11.46
CA ARG A 18 8.10 4.86 -10.21
C ARG A 18 7.38 4.23 -9.01
N THR A 19 6.10 3.94 -9.16
CA THR A 19 5.30 3.32 -8.10
C THR A 19 5.81 1.91 -7.78
N LEU A 20 6.06 1.10 -8.80
CA LEU A 20 6.61 -0.25 -8.62
C LEU A 20 7.94 -0.21 -7.87
N ALA A 21 8.86 0.65 -8.30
CA ALA A 21 10.18 0.77 -7.68
C ALA A 21 10.07 1.18 -6.20
N PHE A 22 9.17 2.10 -5.88
CA PHE A 22 8.95 2.55 -4.50
C PHE A 22 8.44 1.41 -3.62
N TYR A 23 7.37 0.73 -4.02
CA TYR A 23 6.75 -0.30 -3.20
C TYR A 23 7.64 -1.54 -3.06
N GLU A 24 8.42 -1.88 -4.09
CA GLU A 24 9.42 -2.96 -3.98
C GLU A 24 10.52 -2.60 -2.97
N ARG A 25 11.06 -1.38 -3.07
CA ARG A 25 12.16 -0.92 -2.23
C ARG A 25 11.73 -0.67 -0.79
N VAL A 26 10.58 -0.01 -0.61
CA VAL A 26 10.14 0.44 0.72
C VAL A 26 9.36 -0.64 1.47
N LEU A 27 8.48 -1.36 0.77
CA LEU A 27 7.57 -2.30 1.40
C LEU A 27 7.86 -3.77 1.06
N GLY A 28 8.86 -4.04 0.23
CA GLY A 28 9.23 -5.42 -0.11
C GLY A 28 8.17 -6.15 -0.92
N MET A 29 7.27 -5.44 -1.58
CA MET A 29 6.28 -6.05 -2.46
C MET A 29 6.94 -6.52 -3.75
N THR A 30 6.33 -7.47 -4.44
CA THR A 30 6.84 -8.02 -5.69
C THR A 30 6.08 -7.44 -6.88
N ALA A 31 6.81 -6.82 -7.81
CA ALA A 31 6.22 -6.36 -9.06
C ALA A 31 5.90 -7.55 -9.95
N VAL A 32 4.68 -7.60 -10.45
CA VAL A 32 4.23 -8.65 -11.35
C VAL A 32 3.53 -8.06 -12.57
N SER A 33 3.57 -8.82 -13.67
CA SER A 33 2.83 -8.50 -14.90
C SER A 33 1.79 -9.59 -15.13
N PHE A 34 0.63 -9.21 -15.61
CA PHE A 34 -0.43 -10.17 -15.93
C PHE A 34 -1.30 -9.61 -17.06
N GLY A 35 -2.06 -10.52 -17.71
CA GLY A 35 -2.88 -10.11 -18.84
C GLY A 35 -2.05 -9.39 -19.91
N GLU A 36 -2.66 -8.43 -20.58
CA GLU A 36 -1.99 -7.63 -21.61
C GLU A 36 -1.55 -6.28 -21.03
N GLY A 37 -0.27 -6.19 -20.66
CA GLY A 37 0.31 -4.95 -20.18
C GLY A 37 -0.15 -4.50 -18.80
N ARG A 38 -0.78 -5.38 -18.05
CA ARG A 38 -1.22 -5.06 -16.69
C ARG A 38 -0.09 -5.28 -15.69
N ARG A 39 -0.01 -4.41 -14.71
CA ARG A 39 1.02 -4.44 -13.68
C ARG A 39 0.38 -4.44 -12.29
N ALA A 40 1.03 -5.09 -11.35
CA ALA A 40 0.57 -5.15 -9.98
C ALA A 40 1.73 -5.30 -9.01
N LEU A 41 1.43 -5.06 -7.73
CA LEU A 41 2.32 -5.29 -6.59
C LEU A 41 1.71 -6.40 -5.75
N SER A 42 2.41 -7.52 -5.65
CA SER A 42 1.96 -8.70 -4.90
C SER A 42 2.56 -8.70 -3.51
N PHE A 43 1.77 -9.07 -2.52
CA PHE A 43 2.20 -9.25 -1.13
C PHE A 43 1.25 -10.21 -0.42
N GLY A 44 1.78 -11.10 0.40
CA GLY A 44 0.95 -12.15 1.00
C GLY A 44 0.18 -12.89 -0.09
N ASP A 45 -1.12 -13.01 0.09
CA ASP A 45 -2.06 -13.58 -0.90
C ASP A 45 -2.94 -12.51 -1.57
N GLN A 46 -2.50 -11.25 -1.52
CA GLN A 46 -3.22 -10.09 -2.05
C GLN A 46 -2.35 -9.32 -3.04
N LYS A 47 -2.91 -8.34 -3.69
CA LYS A 47 -2.16 -7.46 -4.59
C LYS A 47 -2.80 -6.09 -4.72
N LEU A 48 -1.99 -5.12 -5.15
CA LEU A 48 -2.45 -3.82 -5.61
C LEU A 48 -2.26 -3.79 -7.13
N ASN A 49 -3.36 -3.75 -7.87
CA ASN A 49 -3.29 -3.55 -9.31
C ASN A 49 -3.02 -2.08 -9.59
N LEU A 50 -2.23 -1.79 -10.62
CA LEU A 50 -1.88 -0.41 -10.97
C LEU A 50 -2.49 -0.02 -12.30
N HIS A 51 -3.18 1.13 -12.32
CA HIS A 51 -3.62 1.79 -13.55
C HIS A 51 -2.80 3.05 -13.77
N GLN A 52 -2.31 3.24 -14.99
CA GLN A 52 -1.65 4.48 -15.38
C GLN A 52 -2.71 5.57 -15.54
N ALA A 53 -2.54 6.70 -14.85
CA ALA A 53 -3.45 7.84 -14.98
C ALA A 53 -3.56 8.27 -16.44
N GLY A 54 -4.79 8.44 -16.91
CA GLY A 54 -5.07 8.79 -18.30
C GLY A 54 -5.11 7.59 -19.27
N ARG A 55 -4.71 6.41 -18.81
CA ARG A 55 -4.71 5.16 -19.62
C ARG A 55 -5.26 3.98 -18.82
N GLU A 56 -6.20 4.23 -17.93
CA GLU A 56 -6.78 3.19 -17.10
C GLU A 56 -7.46 2.12 -17.97
N PHE A 57 -7.37 0.87 -17.52
CA PHE A 57 -8.13 -0.21 -18.14
C PHE A 57 -9.60 -0.15 -17.70
N GLU A 58 -10.51 -0.42 -18.63
CA GLU A 58 -11.93 -0.53 -18.32
C GLU A 58 -12.29 -1.94 -17.83
N PRO A 59 -13.23 -2.13 -16.88
CA PRO A 59 -13.91 -1.07 -16.12
C PRO A 59 -13.00 -0.44 -15.07
N LYS A 60 -13.29 0.78 -14.70
CA LYS A 60 -12.48 1.55 -13.72
C LYS A 60 -13.39 2.28 -12.73
N ALA A 61 -12.79 2.83 -11.68
CA ALA A 61 -13.51 3.70 -10.75
C ALA A 61 -14.08 4.92 -11.49
N LEU A 62 -15.15 5.49 -10.96
CA LEU A 62 -15.76 6.69 -11.53
C LEU A 62 -14.79 7.87 -11.61
N ARG A 63 -13.95 8.02 -10.57
CA ARG A 63 -12.97 9.10 -10.48
C ARG A 63 -11.60 8.54 -10.09
N PRO A 64 -10.94 7.82 -11.02
CA PRO A 64 -9.62 7.28 -10.74
C PRO A 64 -8.64 8.45 -10.63
N THR A 65 -8.04 8.60 -9.44
CA THR A 65 -7.26 9.80 -9.11
C THR A 65 -6.00 9.40 -8.36
N PRO A 66 -4.79 9.77 -8.84
CA PRO A 66 -3.58 9.57 -8.07
C PRO A 66 -3.64 10.31 -6.73
N GLY A 67 -3.17 9.65 -5.66
CA GLY A 67 -3.13 10.25 -4.33
C GLY A 67 -4.43 10.18 -3.53
N ALA A 68 -5.42 9.45 -4.01
CA ALA A 68 -6.74 9.37 -3.35
C ALA A 68 -6.87 8.21 -2.36
N ILE A 69 -5.85 7.37 -2.21
CA ILE A 69 -5.92 6.15 -1.40
C ILE A 69 -5.36 6.39 0.00
N ASP A 70 -6.03 5.80 0.97
CA ASP A 70 -5.61 5.69 2.37
C ASP A 70 -5.69 4.21 2.71
N LEU A 71 -4.55 3.58 2.98
CA LEU A 71 -4.43 2.12 3.03
C LEU A 71 -3.61 1.70 4.24
N CYS A 72 -4.13 0.73 5.00
CA CYS A 72 -3.42 0.14 6.13
C CYS A 72 -2.92 -1.26 5.76
N LEU A 73 -1.64 -1.49 5.98
CA LEU A 73 -0.94 -2.75 5.76
C LEU A 73 -0.42 -3.27 7.09
N VAL A 74 -0.58 -4.56 7.33
CA VAL A 74 -0.11 -5.20 8.57
C VAL A 74 1.19 -5.93 8.29
N THR A 75 2.15 -5.78 9.18
CA THR A 75 3.43 -6.50 9.15
C THR A 75 3.76 -7.05 10.54
N ASP A 76 4.54 -8.12 10.59
CA ASP A 76 5.11 -8.64 11.82
C ASP A 76 6.50 -8.08 12.14
N VAL A 77 7.05 -7.26 11.25
CA VAL A 77 8.30 -6.55 11.52
C VAL A 77 8.03 -5.48 12.58
N PRO A 78 8.75 -5.47 13.72
CA PRO A 78 8.51 -4.47 14.78
C PRO A 78 8.61 -3.04 14.25
N LEU A 79 7.72 -2.16 14.71
CA LEU A 79 7.60 -0.80 14.19
C LEU A 79 8.87 0.03 14.32
N ASP A 80 9.68 -0.19 15.34
CA ASP A 80 10.97 0.50 15.45
C ASP A 80 11.90 0.17 14.29
N ARG A 81 11.86 -1.08 13.82
CA ARG A 81 12.61 -1.53 12.63
C ARG A 81 11.97 -1.01 11.35
N VAL A 82 10.66 -0.92 11.28
CA VAL A 82 9.95 -0.28 10.16
C VAL A 82 10.39 1.18 10.05
N ALA A 83 10.39 1.91 11.17
CA ALA A 83 10.82 3.30 11.19
C ALA A 83 12.27 3.47 10.72
N ALA A 84 13.16 2.59 11.19
CA ALA A 84 14.57 2.62 10.77
C ALA A 84 14.71 2.33 9.27
N HIS A 85 13.93 1.39 8.75
CA HIS A 85 13.92 1.05 7.32
C HIS A 85 13.44 2.24 6.47
N LEU A 86 12.32 2.86 6.85
CA LEU A 86 11.81 4.05 6.16
C LEU A 86 12.87 5.14 6.09
N ARG A 87 13.53 5.39 7.21
CA ARG A 87 14.61 6.39 7.29
C ARG A 87 15.75 6.02 6.37
N SER A 88 16.14 4.75 6.32
CA SER A 88 17.21 4.27 5.44
C SER A 88 16.86 4.43 3.95
N GLN A 89 15.58 4.47 3.63
CA GLN A 89 15.08 4.65 2.26
C GLN A 89 14.69 6.09 1.97
N SER A 90 15.04 7.03 2.85
CA SER A 90 14.73 8.45 2.73
C SER A 90 13.23 8.73 2.64
N VAL A 91 12.43 7.93 3.35
CA VAL A 91 10.98 8.11 3.45
C VAL A 91 10.67 8.70 4.83
N ALA A 92 10.08 9.90 4.83
CA ALA A 92 9.70 10.55 6.08
C ALA A 92 8.46 9.90 6.70
N VAL A 93 8.49 9.70 8.02
CA VAL A 93 7.31 9.30 8.78
C VAL A 93 6.39 10.52 8.90
N ALA A 94 5.20 10.43 8.33
CA ALA A 94 4.24 11.52 8.33
C ALA A 94 3.51 11.63 9.68
N HIS A 95 3.32 10.51 10.37
CA HIS A 95 2.60 10.47 11.64
C HIS A 95 2.92 9.15 12.37
N GLY A 96 2.95 9.20 13.67
CA GLY A 96 3.15 8.02 14.52
C GLY A 96 4.57 7.86 15.06
N PRO A 97 4.80 6.80 15.86
CA PRO A 97 3.89 5.68 16.13
C PRO A 97 2.68 6.09 16.99
N VAL A 98 1.53 5.55 16.66
CA VAL A 98 0.26 5.82 17.35
C VAL A 98 -0.54 4.54 17.50
N ASP A 99 -1.43 4.52 18.49
CA ASP A 99 -2.37 3.42 18.68
C ASP A 99 -3.59 3.65 17.79
N LYS A 100 -4.04 2.57 17.15
CA LYS A 100 -5.23 2.56 16.29
C LYS A 100 -6.05 1.32 16.57
N VAL A 101 -7.27 1.28 16.04
CA VAL A 101 -8.16 0.14 16.13
C VAL A 101 -8.33 -0.44 14.72
N GLY A 102 -7.89 -1.68 14.56
CA GLY A 102 -8.01 -2.39 13.29
C GLY A 102 -9.24 -3.29 13.24
N ALA A 103 -9.39 -3.98 12.12
CA ALA A 103 -10.52 -4.90 11.93
C ALA A 103 -10.48 -6.10 12.88
N ARG A 104 -9.30 -6.48 13.35
CA ARG A 104 -9.09 -7.64 14.22
C ARG A 104 -8.71 -7.26 15.65
N GLY A 105 -8.61 -5.98 15.96
CA GLY A 105 -8.24 -5.50 17.27
C GLY A 105 -7.24 -4.37 17.23
N PRO A 106 -6.57 -4.09 18.38
CA PRO A 106 -5.64 -2.96 18.47
C PRO A 106 -4.47 -3.07 17.50
N LEU A 107 -4.07 -1.93 16.98
CA LEU A 107 -2.90 -1.77 16.11
C LEU A 107 -1.98 -0.70 16.68
N ARG A 108 -0.70 -0.83 16.39
CA ARG A 108 0.26 0.24 16.55
C ARG A 108 0.81 0.60 15.18
N SER A 109 0.77 1.88 14.82
CA SER A 109 0.87 2.29 13.42
C SER A 109 1.84 3.42 13.18
N LEU A 110 2.49 3.38 12.00
CA LEU A 110 3.24 4.47 11.40
C LEU A 110 2.61 4.81 10.06
N TYR A 111 2.68 6.09 9.67
CA TYR A 111 2.14 6.58 8.40
C TYR A 111 3.24 7.23 7.58
N PHE A 112 3.16 7.05 6.27
CA PHE A 112 4.02 7.74 5.32
C PHE A 112 3.28 7.95 4.00
N ARG A 113 3.89 8.70 3.07
CA ARG A 113 3.31 8.96 1.75
C ARG A 113 4.04 8.17 0.68
N ASP A 114 3.29 7.65 -0.29
CA ASP A 114 3.86 7.06 -1.49
C ASP A 114 4.16 8.17 -2.54
N PRO A 115 4.70 7.82 -3.74
CA PRO A 115 5.05 8.84 -4.73
C PRO A 115 3.90 9.73 -5.19
N ASP A 116 2.66 9.23 -5.15
CA ASP A 116 1.48 10.01 -5.54
C ASP A 116 0.84 10.76 -4.36
N GLY A 117 1.38 10.60 -3.17
CA GLY A 117 0.81 11.19 -1.96
C GLY A 117 -0.27 10.35 -1.30
N ASN A 118 -0.46 9.10 -1.72
CA ASN A 118 -1.34 8.19 -1.01
C ASN A 118 -0.86 8.04 0.42
N LEU A 119 -1.79 7.99 1.36
CA LEU A 119 -1.46 7.77 2.77
C LEU A 119 -1.33 6.27 3.02
N ILE A 120 -0.15 5.84 3.42
CA ILE A 120 0.13 4.44 3.73
C ILE A 120 0.35 4.30 5.23
N GLU A 121 -0.43 3.46 5.85
CA GLU A 121 -0.30 3.08 7.24
C GLU A 121 0.32 1.70 7.30
N VAL A 122 1.38 1.53 8.09
CA VAL A 122 1.98 0.22 8.38
C VAL A 122 1.82 -0.06 9.86
N SER A 123 1.30 -1.22 10.19
CA SER A 123 0.86 -1.52 11.54
C SER A 123 1.35 -2.88 12.02
N ASN A 124 1.63 -2.94 13.32
CA ASN A 124 1.72 -4.20 14.05
C ASN A 124 0.39 -4.46 14.74
N GLU A 125 -0.09 -5.71 14.69
CA GLU A 125 -1.18 -6.14 15.54
C GLU A 125 -0.66 -6.25 16.97
N VAL A 126 -1.39 -5.63 17.92
CA VAL A 126 -0.98 -5.62 19.32
C VAL A 126 -1.66 -6.79 20.00
N GLY A 127 -0.86 -7.71 20.59
CA GLY A 127 -1.37 -8.80 21.39
C GLY A 127 -2.02 -8.29 22.69
N GLU A 128 -2.91 -9.09 23.23
CA GLU A 128 -3.52 -8.82 24.53
C GLU A 128 -2.54 -9.08 25.68
#